data_f0722bcfc82852ed20f6d1f2dcc691ec
#
_entry.id   f0722bcfc82852ed20f6d1f2dcc691ec
#
_cell.length_a   1.000
_cell.length_b   1.000
_cell.length_c   1.000
_cell.angle_alpha   90.00
_cell.angle_beta   90.00
_cell.angle_gamma   90.00
#
_symmetry.space_group_name_H-M   'P 1'
#
loop_
_entity.id
_entity.type
_entity.pdbx_description
1 polymer ?
#
loop_
_entity_poly.entity_id
_entity_poly.type
_entity_poly.pdbx_seq_one_letter_code
_entity_poly.pdbx_strand_id
1 'polypeptide(L)'
;MNIAVAQSGGPTCAINASLVGVFKQAVKTPQIDAVFGSLNGIEGIINDQLIDLKLVIKTNEDMELLRQTPSTVLGSCRYKLPDVEEGGETYERILNCLEKHRIEAFFYIGGNDSMDTVAKLSDYLAARNSKIRVIGIPKTIDNDLPVTDHTPGFGSAAKYVAATVQEIIRDSSVYSIESVTIVEIMGRHAGWLTASTCVLRANDEIAPHLIYLPENNFTAEKFLEDIRNQMAKHKAVIIAVSEGVKLKGEENKPRVVDNFGHEYLSGIGKTLEQLLKENIGCKVRSIELNVMQRCSSHICSKTDIDEAEEIGSAGVKAALAGKTGKMMIFKRISDVPYVVTVDSVDAHDAANKEKFFPAQWLSEDGNDVNPEAVRYFLPLIQGEVKIAMKNGMPVHFKL
;
A
#
# COMPACT_ATOMS: atom_id res chain seq x y z
N MET A 1 24.64 10.15 17.66
CA MET A 1 24.45 9.03 16.69
C MET A 1 23.90 9.55 15.38
N ASN A 2 24.27 8.92 14.24
CA ASN A 2 23.63 9.22 12.97
C ASN A 2 22.62 8.12 12.64
N ILE A 3 21.58 8.45 11.88
CA ILE A 3 20.60 7.49 11.39
C ILE A 3 20.44 7.62 9.88
N ALA A 4 20.00 6.55 9.25
CA ALA A 4 19.60 6.57 7.84
C ALA A 4 18.18 6.04 7.66
N VAL A 5 17.48 6.57 6.66
CA VAL A 5 16.14 6.12 6.24
C VAL A 5 16.10 5.94 4.74
N ALA A 6 15.42 4.91 4.28
CA ALA A 6 15.22 4.63 2.87
C ALA A 6 13.76 4.25 2.58
N GLN A 7 13.33 4.49 1.34
CA GLN A 7 12.00 4.16 0.83
C GLN A 7 12.11 3.11 -0.27
N SER A 8 11.21 2.12 -0.30
CA SER A 8 11.28 1.04 -1.29
C SER A 8 9.92 0.50 -1.73
N GLY A 9 9.92 -0.26 -2.80
CA GLY A 9 8.74 -0.89 -3.38
C GLY A 9 7.82 0.09 -4.11
N GLY A 10 6.56 -0.28 -4.32
CA GLY A 10 5.56 0.56 -4.96
C GLY A 10 5.30 1.84 -4.17
N PRO A 11 5.20 3.01 -4.83
CA PRO A 11 4.92 4.27 -4.14
C PRO A 11 3.48 4.32 -3.61
N THR A 12 3.25 5.19 -2.60
CA THR A 12 1.92 5.47 -2.04
C THR A 12 1.77 6.96 -1.72
N CYS A 13 0.57 7.41 -1.38
CA CYS A 13 0.37 8.77 -0.87
C CYS A 13 0.93 8.96 0.55
N ALA A 14 1.08 7.88 1.33
CA ALA A 14 1.46 7.95 2.75
C ALA A 14 2.95 7.72 3.02
N ILE A 15 3.73 7.22 2.05
CA ILE A 15 5.12 6.82 2.28
C ILE A 15 6.01 7.98 2.75
N ASN A 16 5.78 9.19 2.27
CA ASN A 16 6.50 10.38 2.71
C ASN A 16 6.04 10.85 4.10
N ALA A 17 4.81 10.58 4.51
CA ALA A 17 4.37 10.84 5.88
C ALA A 17 5.13 9.95 6.88
N SER A 18 5.38 8.68 6.54
CA SER A 18 6.26 7.81 7.35
C SER A 18 7.69 8.35 7.44
N LEU A 19 8.24 8.85 6.33
CA LEU A 19 9.56 9.52 6.31
C LEU A 19 9.56 10.77 7.21
N VAL A 20 8.51 11.60 7.14
CA VAL A 20 8.35 12.77 8.00
C VAL A 20 8.29 12.36 9.48
N GLY A 21 7.62 11.27 9.80
CA GLY A 21 7.58 10.70 11.16
C GLY A 21 8.97 10.35 11.69
N VAL A 22 9.77 9.66 10.88
CA VAL A 22 11.18 9.35 11.20
C VAL A 22 11.97 10.64 11.41
N PHE A 23 11.88 11.58 10.48
CA PHE A 23 12.62 12.84 10.52
C PHE A 23 12.22 13.71 11.72
N LYS A 24 10.93 13.95 11.94
CA LYS A 24 10.42 14.74 13.08
C LYS A 24 10.87 14.16 14.44
N GLN A 25 10.82 12.84 14.60
CA GLN A 25 11.27 12.19 15.83
C GLN A 25 12.79 12.30 15.99
N ALA A 26 13.53 12.14 14.90
CA ALA A 26 15.00 12.23 14.92
C ALA A 26 15.47 13.62 15.32
N VAL A 27 14.92 14.70 14.73
CA VAL A 27 15.34 16.08 15.09
C VAL A 27 14.93 16.51 16.48
N LYS A 28 13.91 15.87 17.08
CA LYS A 28 13.51 16.07 18.49
C LYS A 28 14.40 15.29 19.48
N THR A 29 15.25 14.41 19.00
CA THR A 29 16.09 13.52 19.82
C THR A 29 17.52 14.07 19.88
N PRO A 30 17.97 14.64 21.02
CA PRO A 30 19.29 15.30 21.10
C PRO A 30 20.48 14.40 20.79
N GLN A 31 20.32 13.06 20.93
CA GLN A 31 21.36 12.08 20.63
C GLN A 31 21.56 11.84 19.12
N ILE A 32 20.66 12.34 18.25
CA ILE A 32 20.73 12.16 16.80
C ILE A 32 21.34 13.40 16.15
N ASP A 33 22.58 13.25 15.65
CA ASP A 33 23.35 14.33 15.05
C ASP A 33 22.95 14.58 13.59
N ALA A 34 22.91 13.50 12.76
CA ALA A 34 22.54 13.57 11.35
C ALA A 34 21.44 12.58 11.00
N VAL A 35 20.63 12.94 10.00
CA VAL A 35 19.56 12.12 9.44
C VAL A 35 19.79 11.98 7.94
N PHE A 36 20.28 10.82 7.52
CA PHE A 36 20.57 10.55 6.13
C PHE A 36 19.35 9.93 5.42
N GLY A 37 19.02 10.44 4.24
CA GLY A 37 18.13 9.79 3.29
C GLY A 37 18.94 8.99 2.27
N SER A 38 18.65 7.71 2.12
CA SER A 38 19.25 6.87 1.09
C SER A 38 18.47 6.99 -0.22
N LEU A 39 19.14 7.37 -1.30
CA LEU A 39 18.53 7.50 -2.61
C LEU A 39 18.30 6.12 -3.24
N ASN A 40 17.08 5.91 -3.74
CA ASN A 40 16.68 4.64 -4.37
C ASN A 40 16.81 3.42 -3.43
N GLY A 41 16.29 3.54 -2.23
CA GLY A 41 16.16 2.41 -1.29
C GLY A 41 17.50 1.86 -0.80
N ILE A 42 17.63 0.53 -0.75
CA ILE A 42 18.86 -0.12 -0.30
C ILE A 42 20.03 0.05 -1.32
N GLU A 43 19.71 0.29 -2.59
CA GLU A 43 20.73 0.57 -3.61
C GLU A 43 21.53 1.82 -3.29
N GLY A 44 20.92 2.84 -2.68
CA GLY A 44 21.61 4.04 -2.21
C GLY A 44 22.62 3.74 -1.11
N ILE A 45 22.31 2.82 -0.17
CA ILE A 45 23.29 2.34 0.82
C ILE A 45 24.41 1.56 0.15
N ILE A 46 24.09 0.64 -0.75
CA ILE A 46 25.08 -0.18 -1.48
C ILE A 46 26.04 0.70 -2.29
N ASN A 47 25.56 1.79 -2.87
CA ASN A 47 26.32 2.67 -3.75
C ASN A 47 26.79 3.98 -3.08
N ASP A 48 26.63 4.09 -1.76
CA ASP A 48 27.05 5.25 -0.95
C ASP A 48 26.40 6.57 -1.43
N GLN A 49 25.11 6.51 -1.80
CA GLN A 49 24.31 7.65 -2.29
C GLN A 49 23.36 8.15 -1.19
N LEU A 50 23.92 8.89 -0.24
CA LEU A 50 23.20 9.44 0.90
C LEU A 50 23.12 10.96 0.81
N ILE A 51 21.99 11.50 1.30
CA ILE A 51 21.80 12.96 1.47
C ILE A 51 21.48 13.26 2.93
N ASP A 52 21.98 14.37 3.44
CA ASP A 52 21.58 14.85 4.77
C ASP A 52 20.22 15.56 4.68
N LEU A 53 19.20 14.94 5.25
CA LEU A 53 17.82 15.44 5.24
C LEU A 53 17.68 16.77 6.02
N LYS A 54 18.56 17.07 7.00
CA LYS A 54 18.55 18.35 7.71
C LYS A 54 18.94 19.52 6.82
N LEU A 55 19.68 19.26 5.72
CA LEU A 55 20.04 20.28 4.75
C LEU A 55 18.92 20.58 3.75
N VAL A 56 17.97 19.67 3.59
CA VAL A 56 16.89 19.74 2.60
C VAL A 56 15.56 20.11 3.24
N ILE A 57 15.21 19.50 4.38
CA ILE A 57 13.98 19.77 5.14
C ILE A 57 14.32 20.78 6.24
N LYS A 58 14.07 22.06 6.00
CA LYS A 58 14.53 23.16 6.86
C LYS A 58 13.43 23.75 7.75
N THR A 59 12.19 23.68 7.30
CA THR A 59 11.06 24.33 7.93
C THR A 59 9.93 23.37 8.26
N ASN A 60 8.99 23.79 9.08
CA ASN A 60 7.76 23.05 9.31
C ASN A 60 6.92 22.97 8.04
N GLU A 61 6.95 24.01 7.20
CA GLU A 61 6.27 24.06 5.92
C GLU A 61 6.84 23.00 4.96
N ASP A 62 8.17 22.80 4.94
CA ASP A 62 8.80 21.73 4.16
C ASP A 62 8.30 20.36 4.61
N MET A 63 8.21 20.13 5.93
CA MET A 63 7.69 18.87 6.49
C MET A 63 6.22 18.63 6.12
N GLU A 64 5.36 19.65 6.23
CA GLU A 64 3.96 19.54 5.86
C GLU A 64 3.79 19.32 4.35
N LEU A 65 4.60 20.00 3.53
CA LEU A 65 4.59 19.80 2.09
C LEU A 65 5.08 18.39 1.70
N LEU A 66 6.15 17.91 2.33
CA LEU A 66 6.66 16.54 2.13
C LEU A 66 5.60 15.50 2.54
N ARG A 67 4.95 15.70 3.69
CA ARG A 67 3.93 14.82 4.25
C ARG A 67 2.76 14.57 3.29
N GLN A 68 2.36 15.56 2.51
CA GLN A 68 1.25 15.49 1.54
C GLN A 68 1.71 15.20 0.09
N THR A 69 3.02 15.09 -0.14
CA THR A 69 3.57 14.77 -1.46
C THR A 69 3.42 13.27 -1.73
N PRO A 70 2.77 12.87 -2.84
CA PRO A 70 2.65 11.46 -3.19
C PRO A 70 3.97 10.89 -3.69
N SER A 71 4.05 9.56 -3.76
CA SER A 71 5.22 8.83 -4.22
C SER A 71 6.40 8.91 -3.24
N THR A 72 7.59 8.56 -3.67
CA THR A 72 8.80 8.49 -2.86
C THR A 72 9.70 9.68 -3.17
N VAL A 73 9.95 10.54 -2.21
CA VAL A 73 10.85 11.68 -2.43
C VAL A 73 12.31 11.25 -2.53
N LEU A 74 12.69 10.16 -1.84
CA LEU A 74 14.05 9.60 -1.90
C LEU A 74 14.25 8.65 -3.09
N GLY A 75 13.27 8.50 -3.97
CA GLY A 75 13.27 7.43 -4.95
C GLY A 75 12.94 6.07 -4.33
N SER A 76 12.87 5.04 -5.15
CA SER A 76 12.55 3.68 -4.73
C SER A 76 13.41 2.68 -5.49
N CYS A 77 13.53 1.45 -4.96
CA CYS A 77 14.09 0.32 -5.68
C CYS A 77 13.24 -0.93 -5.46
N ARG A 78 13.49 -1.94 -6.29
CA ARG A 78 12.95 -3.30 -6.16
C ARG A 78 14.08 -4.33 -5.99
N TYR A 79 15.21 -3.89 -5.44
CA TYR A 79 16.35 -4.75 -5.21
C TYR A 79 16.05 -5.75 -4.08
N LYS A 80 16.19 -7.04 -4.37
CA LYS A 80 16.14 -8.11 -3.38
C LYS A 80 17.57 -8.43 -2.94
N LEU A 81 17.82 -8.34 -1.65
CA LEU A 81 19.09 -8.82 -1.10
C LEU A 81 19.20 -10.33 -1.33
N PRO A 82 20.31 -10.82 -1.88
CA PRO A 82 20.59 -12.25 -1.92
C PRO A 82 20.65 -12.83 -0.50
N ASP A 83 20.64 -14.15 -0.38
CA ASP A 83 20.88 -14.78 0.91
C ASP A 83 22.29 -14.47 1.41
N VAL A 84 22.48 -14.43 2.72
CA VAL A 84 23.73 -13.94 3.34
C VAL A 84 24.95 -14.73 2.86
N GLU A 85 24.80 -16.05 2.63
CA GLU A 85 25.84 -16.92 2.15
C GLU A 85 26.29 -16.62 0.70
N GLU A 86 25.36 -16.13 -0.13
CA GLU A 86 25.62 -15.82 -1.54
C GLU A 86 25.99 -14.34 -1.77
N GLY A 87 25.50 -13.45 -0.91
CA GLY A 87 25.57 -11.99 -1.07
C GLY A 87 26.69 -11.31 -0.28
N GLY A 88 27.73 -12.01 0.15
CA GLY A 88 28.74 -11.51 1.08
C GLY A 88 29.30 -10.12 0.72
N GLU A 89 29.68 -9.89 -0.54
CA GLU A 89 30.19 -8.59 -1.02
C GLU A 89 29.15 -7.47 -0.89
N THR A 90 27.89 -7.73 -1.21
CA THR A 90 26.82 -6.74 -1.10
C THR A 90 26.60 -6.32 0.35
N TYR A 91 26.58 -7.28 1.26
CA TYR A 91 26.42 -6.99 2.69
C TYR A 91 27.62 -6.25 3.28
N GLU A 92 28.84 -6.56 2.82
CA GLU A 92 30.04 -5.81 3.22
C GLU A 92 29.99 -4.36 2.70
N ARG A 93 29.53 -4.13 1.49
CA ARG A 93 29.33 -2.77 0.97
C ARG A 93 28.31 -2.00 1.80
N ILE A 94 27.19 -2.63 2.18
CA ILE A 94 26.19 -2.03 3.07
C ILE A 94 26.83 -1.67 4.42
N LEU A 95 27.51 -2.60 5.06
CA LEU A 95 28.14 -2.38 6.35
C LEU A 95 29.19 -1.24 6.28
N ASN A 96 30.06 -1.27 5.27
CA ASN A 96 31.07 -0.24 5.06
C ASN A 96 30.45 1.16 4.87
N CYS A 97 29.34 1.27 4.14
CA CYS A 97 28.61 2.54 3.99
C CYS A 97 28.06 3.01 5.34
N LEU A 98 27.39 2.14 6.10
CA LEU A 98 26.82 2.46 7.40
C LEU A 98 27.89 2.91 8.39
N GLU A 99 29.03 2.20 8.45
CA GLU A 99 30.15 2.54 9.32
C GLU A 99 30.86 3.84 8.90
N LYS A 100 31.11 4.03 7.60
CA LYS A 100 31.70 5.25 7.05
C LYS A 100 30.94 6.50 7.47
N HIS A 101 29.61 6.45 7.43
CA HIS A 101 28.73 7.53 7.82
C HIS A 101 28.34 7.53 9.31
N ARG A 102 28.93 6.60 10.12
CA ARG A 102 28.64 6.43 11.55
C ARG A 102 27.15 6.26 11.82
N ILE A 103 26.46 5.52 10.96
CA ILE A 103 25.03 5.23 11.08
C ILE A 103 24.86 4.11 12.12
N GLU A 104 24.09 4.39 13.16
CA GLU A 104 23.81 3.46 14.25
C GLU A 104 22.38 2.88 14.19
N ALA A 105 21.51 3.48 13.34
CA ALA A 105 20.20 2.92 13.07
C ALA A 105 19.80 3.17 11.61
N PHE A 106 19.26 2.14 10.95
CA PHE A 106 18.72 2.19 9.60
C PHE A 106 17.24 1.85 9.61
N PHE A 107 16.43 2.73 8.98
CA PHE A 107 14.98 2.60 8.86
C PHE A 107 14.63 2.31 7.42
N TYR A 108 13.93 1.19 7.17
CA TYR A 108 13.55 0.81 5.81
C TYR A 108 12.03 0.81 5.66
N ILE A 109 11.50 1.77 4.89
CA ILE A 109 10.07 1.94 4.66
C ILE A 109 9.68 1.16 3.42
N GLY A 110 8.84 0.12 3.57
CA GLY A 110 8.45 -0.69 2.42
C GLY A 110 7.50 -1.85 2.71
N GLY A 111 7.27 -2.67 1.69
CA GLY A 111 6.39 -3.84 1.72
C GLY A 111 7.11 -5.14 2.10
N ASN A 112 6.58 -6.27 1.66
CA ASN A 112 7.06 -7.63 1.96
C ASN A 112 8.55 -7.83 1.66
N ASP A 113 9.00 -7.51 0.43
CA ASP A 113 10.41 -7.63 0.04
C ASP A 113 11.33 -6.74 0.90
N SER A 114 10.80 -5.60 1.39
CA SER A 114 11.55 -4.72 2.28
C SER A 114 11.70 -5.30 3.68
N MET A 115 10.70 -6.03 4.16
CA MET A 115 10.78 -6.73 5.44
C MET A 115 11.76 -7.92 5.36
N ASP A 116 11.84 -8.60 4.22
CA ASP A 116 12.90 -9.58 3.95
C ASP A 116 14.31 -8.95 4.01
N THR A 117 14.47 -7.77 3.40
CA THR A 117 15.72 -6.99 3.50
C THR A 117 16.06 -6.63 4.95
N VAL A 118 15.08 -6.21 5.75
CA VAL A 118 15.26 -5.87 7.18
C VAL A 118 15.70 -7.11 7.96
N ALA A 119 15.05 -8.25 7.75
CA ALA A 119 15.38 -9.52 8.42
C ALA A 119 16.81 -9.96 8.07
N LYS A 120 17.12 -10.12 6.80
CA LYS A 120 18.44 -10.56 6.32
C LYS A 120 19.58 -9.63 6.77
N LEU A 121 19.38 -8.31 6.66
CA LEU A 121 20.40 -7.34 7.09
C LEU A 121 20.60 -7.38 8.61
N SER A 122 19.53 -7.54 9.37
CA SER A 122 19.63 -7.65 10.82
C SER A 122 20.38 -8.90 11.25
N ASP A 123 20.14 -10.05 10.61
CA ASP A 123 20.84 -11.31 10.89
C ASP A 123 22.33 -11.20 10.55
N TYR A 124 22.65 -10.61 9.40
CA TYR A 124 24.03 -10.36 9.00
C TYR A 124 24.80 -9.49 9.99
N LEU A 125 24.18 -8.40 10.45
CA LEU A 125 24.77 -7.49 11.43
C LEU A 125 24.93 -8.17 12.80
N ALA A 126 23.94 -8.96 13.22
CA ALA A 126 24.01 -9.72 14.48
C ALA A 126 25.14 -10.74 14.47
N ALA A 127 25.34 -11.48 13.36
CA ALA A 127 26.43 -12.44 13.21
C ALA A 127 27.82 -11.79 13.31
N ARG A 128 27.93 -10.49 13.05
CA ARG A 128 29.16 -9.68 13.18
C ARG A 128 29.28 -8.91 14.49
N ASN A 129 28.36 -9.13 15.43
CA ASN A 129 28.26 -8.36 16.67
C ASN A 129 28.18 -6.85 16.45
N SER A 130 27.63 -6.41 15.31
CA SER A 130 27.42 -5.01 15.02
C SER A 130 26.33 -4.42 15.94
N LYS A 131 26.49 -3.17 16.35
CA LYS A 131 25.49 -2.45 17.16
C LYS A 131 24.50 -1.64 16.31
N ILE A 132 24.62 -1.72 15.00
CA ILE A 132 23.71 -1.02 14.07
C ILE A 132 22.34 -1.69 14.14
N ARG A 133 21.32 -0.88 14.33
CA ARG A 133 19.93 -1.33 14.46
C ARG A 133 19.21 -1.19 13.14
N VAL A 134 18.39 -2.18 12.79
CA VAL A 134 17.58 -2.16 11.55
C VAL A 134 16.11 -2.28 11.93
N ILE A 135 15.29 -1.32 11.49
CA ILE A 135 13.85 -1.26 11.76
C ILE A 135 13.09 -1.14 10.44
N GLY A 136 12.15 -2.04 10.23
CA GLY A 136 11.19 -1.97 9.13
C GLY A 136 9.98 -1.10 9.50
N ILE A 137 9.59 -0.23 8.59
CA ILE A 137 8.36 0.57 8.68
C ILE A 137 7.45 0.11 7.56
N PRO A 138 6.29 -0.51 7.85
CA PRO A 138 5.42 -1.07 6.82
C PRO A 138 4.86 0.02 5.91
N LYS A 139 4.69 -0.32 4.63
CA LYS A 139 4.04 0.52 3.63
C LYS A 139 3.63 -0.34 2.44
N THR A 140 2.35 -0.40 2.14
CA THR A 140 1.77 -0.91 0.90
C THR A 140 0.31 -0.47 0.80
N ILE A 141 -0.21 -0.28 -0.43
CA ILE A 141 -1.64 -0.06 -0.66
C ILE A 141 -2.43 -1.37 -0.65
N ASP A 142 -1.76 -2.52 -0.75
CA ASP A 142 -2.41 -3.83 -0.90
C ASP A 142 -2.93 -4.39 0.42
N ASN A 143 -2.50 -3.81 1.56
CA ASN A 143 -2.83 -4.26 2.92
C ASN A 143 -2.51 -5.75 3.17
N ASP A 144 -1.50 -6.26 2.48
CA ASP A 144 -1.13 -7.67 2.40
C ASP A 144 -0.01 -8.09 3.37
N LEU A 145 0.50 -7.16 4.20
CA LEU A 145 1.48 -7.49 5.24
C LEU A 145 0.79 -8.17 6.43
N PRO A 146 1.24 -9.39 6.82
CA PRO A 146 0.68 -10.08 8.00
C PRO A 146 1.07 -9.40 9.30
N VAL A 147 0.47 -9.83 10.39
CA VAL A 147 0.72 -9.41 11.78
C VAL A 147 0.46 -7.94 12.11
N THR A 148 0.11 -7.12 11.13
CA THR A 148 -0.38 -5.76 11.34
C THR A 148 -1.86 -5.66 10.97
N ASP A 149 -2.62 -4.80 11.67
CA ASP A 149 -4.04 -4.59 11.35
C ASP A 149 -4.19 -4.08 9.92
N HIS A 150 -3.50 -3.01 9.59
CA HIS A 150 -3.46 -2.41 8.26
C HIS A 150 -2.07 -1.82 8.00
N THR A 151 -1.88 -1.28 6.78
CA THR A 151 -0.60 -0.72 6.35
C THR A 151 -0.75 0.72 5.90
N PRO A 152 0.23 1.62 6.22
CA PRO A 152 0.27 2.97 5.66
C PRO A 152 0.23 2.95 4.13
N GLY A 153 -0.64 3.76 3.56
CA GLY A 153 -0.93 3.84 2.13
C GLY A 153 -2.25 3.18 1.73
N PHE A 154 -2.69 2.14 2.46
CA PHE A 154 -3.94 1.45 2.18
C PHE A 154 -5.17 2.36 2.39
N GLY A 155 -5.27 3.07 3.53
CA GLY A 155 -6.43 3.90 3.83
C GLY A 155 -6.67 5.01 2.80
N SER A 156 -5.60 5.66 2.33
CA SER A 156 -5.68 6.68 1.26
C SER A 156 -6.07 6.09 -0.09
N ALA A 157 -5.52 4.92 -0.45
CA ALA A 157 -5.89 4.24 -1.68
C ALA A 157 -7.35 3.76 -1.64
N ALA A 158 -7.80 3.19 -0.53
CA ALA A 158 -9.19 2.78 -0.31
C ALA A 158 -10.17 3.97 -0.41
N LYS A 159 -9.81 5.13 0.17
CA LYS A 159 -10.62 6.35 0.05
C LYS A 159 -10.73 6.82 -1.39
N TYR A 160 -9.62 6.86 -2.12
CA TYR A 160 -9.60 7.21 -3.55
C TYR A 160 -10.48 6.27 -4.37
N VAL A 161 -10.32 4.95 -4.16
CA VAL A 161 -11.11 3.92 -4.86
C VAL A 161 -12.59 4.09 -4.57
N ALA A 162 -12.98 4.22 -3.31
CA ALA A 162 -14.38 4.39 -2.93
C ALA A 162 -14.99 5.67 -3.53
N ALA A 163 -14.31 6.80 -3.41
CA ALA A 163 -14.79 8.08 -3.97
C ALA A 163 -14.94 8.01 -5.50
N THR A 164 -13.93 7.47 -6.20
CA THR A 164 -13.95 7.32 -7.66
C THR A 164 -15.08 6.38 -8.10
N VAL A 165 -15.29 5.26 -7.41
CA VAL A 165 -16.39 4.33 -7.71
C VAL A 165 -17.74 5.01 -7.46
N GLN A 166 -17.88 5.82 -6.42
CA GLN A 166 -19.10 6.60 -6.16
C GLN A 166 -19.42 7.57 -7.31
N GLU A 167 -18.41 8.26 -7.83
CA GLU A 167 -18.57 9.17 -8.98
C GLU A 167 -18.93 8.40 -10.25
N ILE A 168 -18.32 7.23 -10.49
CA ILE A 168 -18.67 6.33 -11.60
C ILE A 168 -20.10 5.83 -11.48
N ILE A 169 -20.60 5.52 -10.28
CA ILE A 169 -22.00 5.16 -10.05
C ILE A 169 -22.91 6.30 -10.50
N ARG A 170 -22.61 7.56 -10.15
CA ARG A 170 -23.40 8.73 -10.57
C ARG A 170 -23.41 8.90 -12.09
N ASP A 171 -22.25 8.84 -12.74
CA ASP A 171 -22.16 8.92 -14.21
C ASP A 171 -22.93 7.79 -14.91
N SER A 172 -22.85 6.58 -14.37
CA SER A 172 -23.48 5.40 -14.99
C SER A 172 -25.00 5.37 -14.82
N SER A 173 -25.52 5.97 -13.75
CA SER A 173 -26.95 5.93 -13.40
C SER A 173 -27.84 6.94 -14.15
N VAL A 174 -27.25 7.86 -14.94
CA VAL A 174 -28.02 8.91 -15.63
C VAL A 174 -28.76 8.43 -16.88
N TYR A 175 -28.42 7.25 -17.39
CA TYR A 175 -29.00 6.72 -18.61
C TYR A 175 -30.14 5.73 -18.34
N SER A 176 -31.15 5.75 -19.19
CA SER A 176 -32.30 4.83 -19.11
C SER A 176 -32.06 3.47 -19.79
N ILE A 177 -30.88 3.27 -20.41
CA ILE A 177 -30.50 2.05 -21.10
C ILE A 177 -29.81 1.06 -20.15
N GLU A 178 -29.94 -0.23 -20.42
CA GLU A 178 -29.21 -1.26 -19.71
C GLU A 178 -27.70 -1.16 -19.97
N SER A 179 -26.93 -1.18 -18.90
CA SER A 179 -25.48 -1.04 -18.99
C SER A 179 -24.77 -1.75 -17.84
N VAL A 180 -23.53 -2.18 -18.10
CA VAL A 180 -22.62 -2.71 -17.10
C VAL A 180 -21.32 -1.93 -17.12
N THR A 181 -20.88 -1.46 -15.96
CA THR A 181 -19.56 -0.82 -15.79
C THR A 181 -18.71 -1.66 -14.85
N ILE A 182 -17.54 -2.07 -15.33
CA ILE A 182 -16.56 -2.85 -14.59
C ILE A 182 -15.44 -1.91 -14.17
N VAL A 183 -15.12 -1.87 -12.88
CA VAL A 183 -14.00 -1.09 -12.35
C VAL A 183 -12.92 -2.06 -11.89
N GLU A 184 -11.80 -2.07 -12.60
CA GLU A 184 -10.62 -2.88 -12.26
C GLU A 184 -9.75 -2.12 -11.27
N ILE A 185 -9.43 -2.78 -10.16
CA ILE A 185 -8.76 -2.21 -8.99
C ILE A 185 -7.51 -3.03 -8.70
N MET A 186 -6.43 -2.38 -8.24
CA MET A 186 -5.20 -3.05 -7.83
C MET A 186 -5.44 -4.05 -6.69
N GLY A 187 -4.64 -5.10 -6.64
CA GLY A 187 -4.69 -6.17 -5.67
C GLY A 187 -4.36 -7.51 -6.36
N ARG A 188 -3.08 -7.92 -6.33
CA ARG A 188 -2.63 -9.12 -7.05
C ARG A 188 -3.16 -10.41 -6.44
N HIS A 189 -2.82 -10.61 -5.16
CA HIS A 189 -3.10 -11.85 -4.45
C HIS A 189 -4.12 -11.63 -3.35
N ALA A 190 -4.27 -10.39 -2.89
CA ALA A 190 -5.18 -10.01 -1.82
C ALA A 190 -6.15 -8.91 -2.27
N GLY A 191 -7.43 -9.16 -2.07
CA GLY A 191 -8.54 -8.32 -2.56
C GLY A 191 -8.93 -7.15 -1.65
N TRP A 192 -8.10 -6.78 -0.68
CA TRP A 192 -8.41 -5.76 0.31
C TRP A 192 -8.86 -4.43 -0.29
N LEU A 193 -8.14 -3.96 -1.31
CA LEU A 193 -8.43 -2.66 -1.92
C LEU A 193 -9.73 -2.69 -2.71
N THR A 194 -9.99 -3.76 -3.45
CA THR A 194 -11.27 -3.96 -4.16
C THR A 194 -12.43 -4.11 -3.19
N ALA A 195 -12.25 -4.90 -2.12
CA ALA A 195 -13.25 -5.08 -1.07
C ALA A 195 -13.61 -3.76 -0.38
N SER A 196 -12.67 -2.80 -0.28
CA SER A 196 -12.90 -1.51 0.36
C SER A 196 -14.00 -0.67 -0.32
N THR A 197 -14.38 -0.97 -1.56
CA THR A 197 -15.52 -0.32 -2.24
C THR A 197 -16.83 -0.53 -1.50
N CYS A 198 -16.94 -1.55 -0.65
CA CYS A 198 -18.13 -1.80 0.18
C CYS A 198 -18.43 -0.67 1.18
N VAL A 199 -17.47 0.22 1.48
CA VAL A 199 -17.71 1.36 2.39
C VAL A 199 -18.81 2.30 1.88
N LEU A 200 -19.09 2.28 0.59
CA LEU A 200 -20.19 3.06 -0.01
C LEU A 200 -21.55 2.70 0.57
N ARG A 201 -21.71 1.46 1.07
CA ARG A 201 -22.93 1.00 1.76
C ARG A 201 -23.20 1.73 3.08
N ALA A 202 -22.16 2.30 3.70
CA ALA A 202 -22.35 3.15 4.88
C ALA A 202 -23.12 4.46 4.58
N ASN A 203 -23.22 4.83 3.30
CA ASN A 203 -23.96 5.97 2.79
C ASN A 203 -25.20 5.55 1.96
N ASP A 204 -25.76 4.37 2.27
CA ASP A 204 -26.94 3.78 1.61
C ASP A 204 -26.77 3.52 0.10
N GLU A 205 -25.54 3.48 -0.41
CA GLU A 205 -25.28 3.05 -1.79
C GLU A 205 -25.40 1.53 -1.92
N ILE A 206 -26.17 1.09 -2.90
CA ILE A 206 -26.31 -0.34 -3.20
C ILE A 206 -25.11 -0.84 -4.04
N ALA A 207 -24.61 0.01 -4.95
CA ALA A 207 -23.47 -0.32 -5.80
C ALA A 207 -22.13 -0.06 -5.08
N PRO A 208 -21.04 -0.76 -5.45
CA PRO A 208 -21.01 -1.77 -6.50
C PRO A 208 -21.90 -2.97 -6.16
N HIS A 209 -22.62 -3.47 -7.17
CA HIS A 209 -23.59 -4.57 -7.02
C HIS A 209 -22.89 -5.91 -6.86
N LEU A 210 -21.67 -6.02 -7.37
CA LEU A 210 -20.82 -7.21 -7.31
C LEU A 210 -19.38 -6.77 -7.01
N ILE A 211 -18.72 -7.55 -6.16
CA ILE A 211 -17.31 -7.33 -5.76
C ILE A 211 -16.58 -8.67 -5.90
N TYR A 212 -15.66 -8.76 -6.88
CA TYR A 212 -14.89 -9.97 -7.14
C TYR A 212 -13.45 -9.84 -6.67
N LEU A 213 -13.03 -10.76 -5.81
CA LEU A 213 -11.71 -10.77 -5.17
C LEU A 213 -10.85 -11.95 -5.65
N PRO A 214 -9.51 -11.85 -5.61
CA PRO A 214 -8.62 -12.95 -6.02
C PRO A 214 -8.78 -14.20 -5.16
N GLU A 215 -9.25 -14.04 -3.92
CA GLU A 215 -9.46 -15.13 -2.96
C GLU A 215 -10.61 -16.07 -3.38
N ASN A 216 -11.47 -15.63 -4.28
CA ASN A 216 -12.57 -16.44 -4.77
C ASN A 216 -12.62 -16.49 -6.30
N ASN A 217 -12.06 -17.55 -6.89
CA ASN A 217 -12.10 -17.79 -8.32
C ASN A 217 -13.49 -18.24 -8.76
N PHE A 218 -13.99 -17.68 -9.84
CA PHE A 218 -15.31 -17.99 -10.43
C PHE A 218 -15.18 -18.40 -11.89
N THR A 219 -16.25 -19.05 -12.43
CA THR A 219 -16.32 -19.40 -13.85
C THR A 219 -16.98 -18.30 -14.66
N ALA A 220 -16.76 -18.30 -15.98
CA ALA A 220 -17.44 -17.37 -16.89
C ALA A 220 -18.97 -17.50 -16.82
N GLU A 221 -19.49 -18.73 -16.68
CA GLU A 221 -20.93 -18.99 -16.57
C GLU A 221 -21.51 -18.39 -15.30
N LYS A 222 -20.83 -18.56 -14.15
CA LYS A 222 -21.27 -17.97 -12.87
C LYS A 222 -21.28 -16.46 -12.94
N PHE A 223 -20.25 -15.85 -13.51
CA PHE A 223 -20.18 -14.40 -13.73
C PHE A 223 -21.37 -13.89 -14.56
N LEU A 224 -21.67 -14.55 -15.69
CA LEU A 224 -22.80 -14.20 -16.56
C LEU A 224 -24.15 -14.36 -15.85
N GLU A 225 -24.31 -15.38 -15.02
CA GLU A 225 -25.49 -15.58 -14.19
C GLU A 225 -25.66 -14.45 -13.18
N ASP A 226 -24.60 -14.09 -12.44
CA ASP A 226 -24.61 -13.00 -11.46
C ASP A 226 -25.00 -11.69 -12.11
N ILE A 227 -24.45 -11.38 -13.31
CA ILE A 227 -24.80 -10.17 -14.06
C ILE A 227 -26.28 -10.16 -14.45
N ARG A 228 -26.82 -11.27 -14.99
CA ARG A 228 -28.26 -11.35 -15.34
C ARG A 228 -29.15 -11.13 -14.13
N ASN A 229 -28.76 -11.68 -12.99
CA ASN A 229 -29.47 -11.53 -11.72
C ASN A 229 -29.47 -10.05 -11.23
N GLN A 230 -28.37 -9.34 -11.45
CA GLN A 230 -28.31 -7.91 -11.11
C GLN A 230 -29.04 -7.02 -12.13
N MET A 231 -28.94 -7.30 -13.42
CA MET A 231 -29.65 -6.57 -14.47
C MET A 231 -31.19 -6.70 -14.35
N ALA A 232 -31.69 -7.81 -13.82
CA ALA A 232 -33.12 -7.95 -13.52
C ALA A 232 -33.63 -6.96 -12.47
N LYS A 233 -32.73 -6.38 -11.65
CA LYS A 233 -33.05 -5.45 -10.56
C LYS A 233 -32.60 -4.02 -10.87
N HIS A 234 -31.52 -3.85 -11.63
CA HIS A 234 -30.83 -2.59 -11.86
C HIS A 234 -30.54 -2.36 -13.34
N LYS A 235 -30.90 -1.18 -13.88
CA LYS A 235 -30.58 -0.81 -15.27
C LYS A 235 -29.10 -0.58 -15.49
N ALA A 236 -28.41 0.00 -14.51
CA ALA A 236 -26.97 0.19 -14.51
C ALA A 236 -26.35 -0.72 -13.44
N VAL A 237 -25.60 -1.72 -13.85
CA VAL A 237 -24.86 -2.63 -12.95
C VAL A 237 -23.41 -2.17 -12.86
N ILE A 238 -22.91 -2.01 -11.64
CA ILE A 238 -21.53 -1.62 -11.35
C ILE A 238 -20.83 -2.79 -10.66
N ILE A 239 -19.64 -3.12 -11.13
CA ILE A 239 -18.83 -4.24 -10.67
C ILE A 239 -17.47 -3.69 -10.24
N ALA A 240 -17.01 -4.05 -9.05
CA ALA A 240 -15.63 -3.91 -8.64
C ALA A 240 -14.91 -5.26 -8.81
N VAL A 241 -13.78 -5.27 -9.50
CA VAL A 241 -13.00 -6.49 -9.73
C VAL A 241 -11.53 -6.22 -9.44
N SER A 242 -10.88 -7.12 -8.70
CA SER A 242 -9.43 -7.04 -8.48
C SER A 242 -8.65 -7.50 -9.71
N GLU A 243 -7.56 -6.81 -10.04
CA GLU A 243 -6.67 -7.17 -11.15
C GLU A 243 -6.13 -8.62 -11.06
N GLY A 244 -6.05 -9.16 -9.83
CA GLY A 244 -5.57 -10.52 -9.57
C GLY A 244 -6.60 -11.63 -9.77
N VAL A 245 -7.84 -11.30 -10.08
CA VAL A 245 -8.92 -12.28 -10.34
C VAL A 245 -8.59 -13.14 -11.54
N LYS A 246 -8.89 -14.44 -11.44
CA LYS A 246 -8.69 -15.43 -12.50
C LYS A 246 -10.00 -16.15 -12.78
N LEU A 247 -10.34 -16.27 -14.06
CA LEU A 247 -11.43 -17.13 -14.47
C LEU A 247 -10.98 -18.60 -14.39
N LYS A 248 -11.77 -19.44 -13.75
CA LYS A 248 -11.52 -20.91 -13.74
C LYS A 248 -11.51 -21.45 -15.18
N GLY A 249 -10.46 -22.20 -15.50
CA GLY A 249 -10.23 -22.73 -16.84
C GLY A 249 -9.31 -21.87 -17.74
N GLU A 250 -8.96 -20.66 -17.33
CA GLU A 250 -8.04 -19.78 -18.06
C GLU A 250 -6.65 -19.63 -17.37
N GLU A 251 -6.36 -20.46 -16.40
CA GLU A 251 -5.17 -20.37 -15.53
C GLU A 251 -3.83 -20.54 -16.28
N ASN A 252 -3.87 -21.15 -17.47
CA ASN A 252 -2.67 -21.48 -18.26
C ASN A 252 -2.36 -20.50 -19.41
N LYS A 253 -3.00 -19.32 -19.46
CA LYS A 253 -2.63 -18.32 -20.47
C LYS A 253 -1.24 -17.77 -20.17
N PRO A 254 -0.34 -17.66 -21.17
CA PRO A 254 1.00 -17.11 -20.96
C PRO A 254 0.91 -15.67 -20.45
N ARG A 255 1.66 -15.38 -19.39
CA ARG A 255 1.69 -14.08 -18.74
C ARG A 255 2.99 -13.38 -19.01
N VAL A 256 2.91 -12.08 -19.18
CA VAL A 256 4.09 -11.23 -19.27
C VAL A 256 4.61 -10.96 -17.85
N VAL A 257 5.87 -11.26 -17.62
CA VAL A 257 6.55 -11.05 -16.34
C VAL A 257 7.48 -9.84 -16.50
N ASP A 258 7.52 -8.95 -15.49
CA ASP A 258 8.47 -7.85 -15.49
C ASP A 258 9.91 -8.35 -15.19
N ASN A 259 10.91 -7.47 -15.34
CA ASN A 259 12.31 -7.80 -15.11
C ASN A 259 12.62 -8.20 -13.65
N PHE A 260 11.64 -8.13 -12.74
CA PHE A 260 11.77 -8.45 -11.32
C PHE A 260 11.02 -9.74 -10.93
N GLY A 261 10.45 -10.46 -11.92
CA GLY A 261 9.72 -11.68 -11.70
C GLY A 261 8.25 -11.50 -11.30
N HIS A 262 7.70 -10.28 -11.37
CA HIS A 262 6.29 -10.06 -11.09
C HIS A 262 5.47 -10.16 -12.37
N GLU A 263 4.38 -10.93 -12.32
CA GLU A 263 3.41 -11.00 -13.42
C GLU A 263 2.78 -9.61 -13.63
N TYR A 264 2.73 -9.16 -14.89
CA TYR A 264 1.86 -8.06 -15.28
C TYR A 264 0.41 -8.55 -15.20
N LEU A 265 -0.28 -8.13 -14.14
CA LEU A 265 -1.70 -8.36 -13.96
C LEU A 265 -2.43 -7.10 -14.43
N SER A 266 -3.10 -7.17 -15.54
CA SER A 266 -3.99 -6.12 -16.04
C SER A 266 -4.88 -6.71 -17.11
N GLY A 267 -6.06 -6.11 -17.28
CA GLY A 267 -6.97 -6.47 -18.36
C GLY A 267 -8.01 -7.50 -18.01
N ILE A 268 -8.18 -7.91 -16.74
CA ILE A 268 -9.35 -8.74 -16.37
C ILE A 268 -10.64 -7.99 -16.68
N GLY A 269 -10.68 -6.66 -16.42
CA GLY A 269 -11.83 -5.84 -16.79
C GLY A 269 -12.16 -5.88 -18.28
N LYS A 270 -11.14 -5.89 -19.15
CA LYS A 270 -11.32 -6.04 -20.60
C LYS A 270 -11.77 -7.44 -21.00
N THR A 271 -11.26 -8.47 -20.35
CA THR A 271 -11.69 -9.85 -20.57
C THR A 271 -13.18 -10.01 -20.22
N LEU A 272 -13.59 -9.50 -19.05
CA LEU A 272 -14.98 -9.54 -18.62
C LEU A 272 -15.89 -8.65 -19.49
N GLU A 273 -15.41 -7.48 -19.95
CA GLU A 273 -16.13 -6.62 -20.90
C GLU A 273 -16.43 -7.36 -22.20
N GLN A 274 -15.44 -8.06 -22.76
CA GLN A 274 -15.63 -8.83 -23.98
C GLN A 274 -16.62 -9.98 -23.77
N LEU A 275 -16.49 -10.71 -22.67
CA LEU A 275 -17.41 -11.79 -22.31
C LEU A 275 -18.87 -11.30 -22.23
N LEU A 276 -19.11 -10.13 -21.63
CA LEU A 276 -20.45 -9.55 -21.54
C LEU A 276 -20.99 -9.09 -22.89
N LYS A 277 -20.17 -8.48 -23.75
CA LYS A 277 -20.57 -8.05 -25.10
C LYS A 277 -21.01 -9.24 -25.95
N GLU A 278 -20.31 -10.36 -25.84
CA GLU A 278 -20.60 -11.57 -26.62
C GLU A 278 -21.86 -12.33 -26.13
N ASN A 279 -22.18 -12.26 -24.83
CA ASN A 279 -23.19 -13.12 -24.20
C ASN A 279 -24.46 -12.40 -23.73
N ILE A 280 -24.40 -11.08 -23.51
CA ILE A 280 -25.53 -10.30 -22.97
C ILE A 280 -25.98 -9.22 -23.95
N GLY A 281 -25.07 -8.59 -24.70
CA GLY A 281 -25.38 -7.63 -25.74
C GLY A 281 -25.83 -6.23 -25.23
N CYS A 282 -25.62 -5.91 -23.94
CA CYS A 282 -25.86 -4.58 -23.38
C CYS A 282 -24.66 -3.64 -23.59
N LYS A 283 -24.80 -2.35 -23.22
CA LYS A 283 -23.68 -1.42 -23.19
C LYS A 283 -22.74 -1.81 -22.06
N VAL A 284 -21.48 -2.13 -22.38
CA VAL A 284 -20.46 -2.49 -21.39
C VAL A 284 -19.27 -1.53 -21.48
N ARG A 285 -18.73 -1.17 -20.32
CA ARG A 285 -17.50 -0.36 -20.17
C ARG A 285 -16.63 -0.99 -19.09
N SER A 286 -15.32 -1.07 -19.32
CA SER A 286 -14.33 -1.36 -18.29
C SER A 286 -13.44 -0.15 -18.06
N ILE A 287 -13.10 0.10 -16.80
CA ILE A 287 -12.28 1.22 -16.32
C ILE A 287 -11.21 0.61 -15.44
N GLU A 288 -9.94 0.81 -15.80
CA GLU A 288 -8.79 0.44 -14.98
C GLU A 288 -8.35 1.67 -14.18
N LEU A 289 -8.38 1.58 -12.85
CA LEU A 289 -7.90 2.69 -11.99
C LEU A 289 -6.36 2.81 -11.99
N ASN A 290 -5.66 1.71 -12.24
CA ASN A 290 -4.22 1.65 -12.45
C ASN A 290 -3.43 2.47 -11.40
N VAL A 291 -2.34 3.16 -11.77
CA VAL A 291 -1.44 3.89 -10.85
C VAL A 291 -2.11 5.05 -10.10
N MET A 292 -3.25 5.54 -10.56
CA MET A 292 -3.99 6.65 -9.90
C MET A 292 -4.31 6.33 -8.43
N GLN A 293 -4.60 5.06 -8.11
CA GLN A 293 -4.95 4.58 -6.76
C GLN A 293 -3.85 4.85 -5.73
N ARG A 294 -2.59 4.96 -6.14
CA ARG A 294 -1.45 5.11 -5.24
C ARG A 294 -0.79 6.49 -5.27
N CYS A 295 -1.30 7.43 -6.09
CA CYS A 295 -0.69 8.75 -6.24
C CYS A 295 -1.67 9.92 -6.12
N SER A 296 -2.96 9.68 -5.87
CA SER A 296 -4.00 10.72 -5.77
C SER A 296 -3.99 11.40 -4.41
N SER A 297 -2.95 12.20 -4.13
CA SER A 297 -2.76 12.85 -2.84
C SER A 297 -3.84 13.85 -2.47
N HIS A 298 -4.59 14.37 -3.45
CA HIS A 298 -5.67 15.33 -3.24
C HIS A 298 -6.91 14.75 -2.56
N ILE A 299 -6.96 13.42 -2.40
CA ILE A 299 -8.06 12.71 -1.74
C ILE A 299 -7.57 11.70 -0.68
N CYS A 300 -6.43 11.96 -0.07
CA CYS A 300 -5.89 11.10 0.98
C CYS A 300 -6.81 11.01 2.20
N SER A 301 -6.75 9.88 2.90
CA SER A 301 -7.30 9.72 4.23
C SER A 301 -6.40 10.40 5.27
N LYS A 302 -6.99 11.28 6.10
CA LYS A 302 -6.25 11.90 7.20
C LYS A 302 -5.79 10.85 8.22
N THR A 303 -6.62 9.87 8.51
CA THR A 303 -6.27 8.73 9.39
C THR A 303 -5.00 8.06 8.89
N ASP A 304 -4.94 7.66 7.63
CA ASP A 304 -3.80 6.98 7.02
C ASP A 304 -2.51 7.83 7.06
N ILE A 305 -2.62 9.13 6.77
CA ILE A 305 -1.46 10.03 6.78
C ILE A 305 -0.95 10.31 8.20
N ASP A 306 -1.84 10.46 9.18
CA ASP A 306 -1.46 10.67 10.58
C ASP A 306 -0.81 9.40 11.16
N GLU A 307 -1.37 8.24 10.91
CA GLU A 307 -0.84 6.94 11.33
C GLU A 307 0.49 6.61 10.66
N ALA A 308 0.65 6.96 9.38
CA ALA A 308 1.92 6.82 8.68
C ALA A 308 3.05 7.66 9.34
N GLU A 309 2.75 8.89 9.76
CA GLU A 309 3.68 9.72 10.52
C GLU A 309 3.97 9.11 11.91
N GLU A 310 2.94 8.63 12.59
CA GLU A 310 3.08 8.02 13.92
C GLU A 310 3.96 6.77 13.89
N ILE A 311 3.73 5.85 12.96
CA ILE A 311 4.51 4.61 12.88
C ILE A 311 5.97 4.88 12.49
N GLY A 312 6.24 5.89 11.67
CA GLY A 312 7.59 6.37 11.37
C GLY A 312 8.31 6.87 12.62
N SER A 313 7.64 7.70 13.41
CA SER A 313 8.13 8.19 14.70
C SER A 313 8.38 7.07 15.71
N ALA A 314 7.45 6.10 15.78
CA ALA A 314 7.57 4.94 16.66
C ALA A 314 8.76 4.04 16.29
N GLY A 315 9.11 3.93 15.01
CA GLY A 315 10.31 3.22 14.55
C GLY A 315 11.59 3.79 15.16
N VAL A 316 11.73 5.12 15.18
CA VAL A 316 12.89 5.78 15.82
C VAL A 316 12.93 5.50 17.33
N LYS A 317 11.79 5.61 18.02
CA LYS A 317 11.70 5.28 19.46
C LYS A 317 12.08 3.83 19.74
N ALA A 318 11.66 2.87 18.87
CA ALA A 318 12.01 1.48 18.98
C ALA A 318 13.51 1.24 18.85
N ALA A 319 14.17 1.87 17.87
CA ALA A 319 15.63 1.83 17.72
C ALA A 319 16.34 2.40 18.94
N LEU A 320 15.91 3.56 19.46
CA LEU A 320 16.47 4.17 20.66
C LEU A 320 16.33 3.26 21.89
N ALA A 321 15.26 2.50 21.98
CA ALA A 321 15.04 1.47 23.01
C ALA A 321 15.87 0.19 22.80
N GLY A 322 16.76 0.14 21.78
CA GLY A 322 17.64 -0.99 21.52
C GLY A 322 17.02 -2.09 20.66
N LYS A 323 15.81 -1.90 20.13
CA LYS A 323 15.22 -2.90 19.22
C LYS A 323 15.92 -2.90 17.86
N THR A 324 16.08 -4.10 17.28
CA THR A 324 16.61 -4.33 15.94
C THR A 324 15.93 -5.55 15.31
N GLY A 325 15.96 -5.69 13.99
CA GLY A 325 15.31 -6.79 13.26
C GLY A 325 13.78 -6.80 13.42
N LYS A 326 13.18 -5.63 13.66
CA LYS A 326 11.75 -5.49 13.94
C LYS A 326 11.04 -4.75 12.82
N MET A 327 9.81 -5.20 12.52
CA MET A 327 8.83 -4.44 11.77
C MET A 327 7.88 -3.75 12.76
N MET A 328 7.63 -2.47 12.53
CA MET A 328 6.59 -1.74 13.27
C MET A 328 5.21 -2.20 12.78
N ILE A 329 4.23 -2.25 13.67
CA ILE A 329 2.87 -2.72 13.36
C ILE A 329 1.81 -1.86 14.02
N PHE A 330 0.62 -1.86 13.44
CA PHE A 330 -0.59 -1.38 14.09
C PHE A 330 -1.36 -2.52 14.75
N LYS A 331 -1.84 -2.26 15.97
CA LYS A 331 -2.80 -3.11 16.69
C LYS A 331 -4.09 -2.34 16.89
N ARG A 332 -5.16 -2.77 16.26
CA ARG A 332 -6.50 -2.18 16.49
C ARG A 332 -7.03 -2.63 17.83
N ILE A 333 -7.40 -1.65 18.66
CA ILE A 333 -7.93 -1.87 20.01
C ILE A 333 -9.46 -1.77 20.00
N SER A 334 -10.02 -0.86 19.17
CA SER A 334 -11.46 -0.61 19.09
C SER A 334 -11.82 -0.02 17.72
N ASP A 335 -13.04 -0.32 17.25
CA ASP A 335 -13.62 0.28 16.06
C ASP A 335 -14.44 1.54 16.38
N VAL A 336 -15.11 1.57 17.53
CA VAL A 336 -15.98 2.67 17.94
C VAL A 336 -15.80 2.96 19.44
N PRO A 337 -15.13 4.06 19.81
CA PRO A 337 -14.33 4.92 18.92
C PRO A 337 -13.16 4.14 18.30
N TYR A 338 -12.74 4.52 17.10
CA TYR A 338 -11.56 3.92 16.47
C TYR A 338 -10.30 4.27 17.27
N VAL A 339 -9.60 3.21 17.69
CA VAL A 339 -8.35 3.34 18.44
C VAL A 339 -7.36 2.29 17.95
N VAL A 340 -6.18 2.75 17.59
CA VAL A 340 -5.04 1.91 17.19
C VAL A 340 -3.83 2.24 18.07
N THR A 341 -2.96 1.28 18.28
CA THR A 341 -1.67 1.46 18.96
C THR A 341 -0.55 0.92 18.08
N VAL A 342 0.64 1.48 18.23
CA VAL A 342 1.83 1.02 17.52
C VAL A 342 2.65 0.09 18.40
N ASP A 343 3.06 -1.04 17.84
CA ASP A 343 3.95 -2.02 18.47
C ASP A 343 4.98 -2.50 17.43
N SER A 344 5.73 -3.54 17.72
CA SER A 344 6.72 -4.13 16.82
C SER A 344 6.77 -5.65 16.96
N VAL A 345 6.96 -6.34 15.83
CA VAL A 345 7.15 -7.78 15.74
C VAL A 345 8.49 -8.09 15.10
N ASP A 346 8.89 -9.36 15.09
CA ASP A 346 10.06 -9.78 14.33
C ASP A 346 9.81 -9.60 12.83
N ALA A 347 10.82 -9.08 12.10
CA ALA A 347 10.68 -8.87 10.66
C ALA A 347 10.47 -10.18 9.89
N HIS A 348 11.00 -11.31 10.40
CA HIS A 348 10.78 -12.65 9.83
C HIS A 348 9.30 -13.09 9.88
N ASP A 349 8.51 -12.54 10.79
CA ASP A 349 7.07 -12.87 10.87
C ASP A 349 6.28 -12.29 9.70
N ALA A 350 6.80 -11.25 9.06
CA ALA A 350 6.17 -10.57 7.93
C ALA A 350 6.88 -10.85 6.58
N ALA A 351 8.20 -11.08 6.60
CA ALA A 351 9.00 -11.29 5.39
C ALA A 351 8.48 -12.46 4.55
N ASN A 352 8.29 -12.22 3.23
CA ASN A 352 7.85 -13.22 2.26
C ASN A 352 6.51 -13.92 2.62
N LYS A 353 5.64 -13.27 3.40
CA LYS A 353 4.31 -13.77 3.78
C LYS A 353 3.24 -12.77 3.36
N GLU A 354 2.06 -13.27 3.01
CA GLU A 354 0.94 -12.43 2.57
C GLU A 354 -0.27 -12.60 3.51
N LYS A 355 -1.00 -11.50 3.72
CA LYS A 355 -2.27 -11.44 4.44
C LYS A 355 -3.41 -11.33 3.43
N PHE A 356 -4.13 -12.41 3.23
CA PHE A 356 -5.30 -12.45 2.37
C PHE A 356 -6.52 -11.80 3.02
N PHE A 357 -7.48 -11.42 2.18
CA PHE A 357 -8.78 -10.97 2.66
C PHE A 357 -9.49 -12.10 3.40
N PRO A 358 -10.09 -11.86 4.57
CA PRO A 358 -10.68 -12.91 5.40
C PRO A 358 -11.84 -13.62 4.70
N ALA A 359 -11.76 -14.94 4.56
CA ALA A 359 -12.80 -15.75 3.92
C ALA A 359 -14.17 -15.57 4.58
N GLN A 360 -14.21 -15.38 5.91
CA GLN A 360 -15.45 -15.14 6.67
C GLN A 360 -16.10 -13.78 6.37
N TRP A 361 -15.40 -12.87 5.68
CA TRP A 361 -15.94 -11.59 5.25
C TRP A 361 -16.45 -11.61 3.80
N LEU A 362 -16.28 -12.71 3.08
CA LEU A 362 -16.92 -12.94 1.78
C LEU A 362 -18.39 -13.29 1.98
N SER A 363 -19.22 -12.93 1.00
CA SER A 363 -20.60 -13.46 0.89
C SER A 363 -20.60 -14.95 0.60
N GLU A 364 -21.68 -15.65 0.90
CA GLU A 364 -21.84 -17.08 0.59
C GLU A 364 -21.66 -17.39 -0.90
N ASP A 365 -22.13 -16.50 -1.79
CA ASP A 365 -21.97 -16.63 -3.24
C ASP A 365 -20.56 -16.24 -3.73
N GLY A 366 -19.73 -15.64 -2.89
CA GLY A 366 -18.36 -15.23 -3.18
C GLY A 366 -18.23 -14.07 -4.16
N ASN A 367 -19.30 -13.36 -4.44
CA ASN A 367 -19.35 -12.23 -5.37
C ASN A 367 -19.63 -10.88 -4.68
N ASP A 368 -19.50 -10.86 -3.36
CA ASP A 368 -19.67 -9.69 -2.52
C ASP A 368 -18.97 -9.87 -1.15
N VAL A 369 -19.02 -8.85 -0.30
CA VAL A 369 -18.48 -8.87 1.07
C VAL A 369 -19.56 -8.49 2.09
N ASN A 370 -19.40 -8.98 3.32
CA ASN A 370 -20.37 -8.78 4.38
C ASN A 370 -20.14 -7.45 5.17
N PRO A 371 -21.07 -7.06 6.07
CA PRO A 371 -20.99 -5.80 6.82
C PRO A 371 -19.76 -5.66 7.74
N GLU A 372 -19.13 -6.75 8.16
CA GLU A 372 -17.91 -6.72 8.95
C GLU A 372 -16.77 -6.05 8.20
N ALA A 373 -16.69 -6.25 6.88
CA ALA A 373 -15.72 -5.57 6.02
C ALA A 373 -15.95 -4.04 6.02
N VAL A 374 -17.19 -3.58 5.94
CA VAL A 374 -17.52 -2.14 6.03
C VAL A 374 -17.03 -1.55 7.34
N ARG A 375 -17.28 -2.24 8.47
CA ARG A 375 -16.84 -1.81 9.81
C ARG A 375 -15.33 -1.69 9.90
N TYR A 376 -14.60 -2.62 9.29
CA TYR A 376 -13.14 -2.60 9.27
C TYR A 376 -12.58 -1.43 8.46
N PHE A 377 -13.11 -1.18 7.25
CA PHE A 377 -12.57 -0.18 6.33
C PHE A 377 -12.95 1.26 6.69
N LEU A 378 -14.16 1.45 7.23
CA LEU A 378 -14.72 2.80 7.41
C LEU A 378 -13.83 3.76 8.21
N PRO A 379 -13.21 3.36 9.34
CA PRO A 379 -12.31 4.25 10.09
C PRO A 379 -11.04 4.62 9.32
N LEU A 380 -10.54 3.73 8.46
CA LEU A 380 -9.27 3.91 7.74
C LEU A 380 -9.33 4.98 6.63
N ILE A 381 -10.53 5.33 6.17
CA ILE A 381 -10.73 6.31 5.09
C ILE A 381 -11.14 7.70 5.60
N GLN A 382 -11.08 7.94 6.91
CA GLN A 382 -11.65 9.13 7.52
C GLN A 382 -10.76 10.37 7.44
N GLY A 383 -11.42 11.53 7.46
CA GLY A 383 -10.82 12.85 7.56
C GLY A 383 -10.16 13.33 6.26
N GLU A 384 -9.99 14.67 6.18
CA GLU A 384 -9.47 15.36 5.01
C GLU A 384 -8.07 15.91 5.26
N VAL A 385 -7.15 15.68 4.33
CA VAL A 385 -5.82 16.31 4.33
C VAL A 385 -5.92 17.63 3.56
N LYS A 386 -5.51 18.73 4.19
CA LYS A 386 -5.46 20.02 3.53
C LYS A 386 -4.26 20.09 2.61
N ILE A 387 -4.49 19.93 1.31
CA ILE A 387 -3.44 19.97 0.29
C ILE A 387 -3.05 21.42 -0.05
N ALA A 388 -1.74 21.71 -0.07
CA ALA A 388 -1.23 22.99 -0.53
C ALA A 388 -1.47 23.16 -2.03
N MET A 389 -2.09 24.27 -2.42
CA MET A 389 -2.45 24.55 -3.81
C MET A 389 -1.75 25.81 -4.31
N LYS A 390 -1.28 25.80 -5.57
CA LYS A 390 -0.76 26.97 -6.27
C LYS A 390 -1.24 26.94 -7.73
N ASN A 391 -1.80 28.04 -8.19
CA ASN A 391 -2.35 28.14 -9.54
C ASN A 391 -3.35 27.02 -9.90
N GLY A 392 -4.16 26.58 -8.92
CA GLY A 392 -5.16 25.54 -9.11
C GLY A 392 -4.60 24.10 -9.05
N MET A 393 -3.30 23.88 -8.82
CA MET A 393 -2.67 22.57 -8.80
C MET A 393 -2.04 22.27 -7.43
N PRO A 394 -2.02 20.98 -6.98
CA PRO A 394 -1.27 20.58 -5.81
C PRO A 394 0.21 20.96 -5.90
N VAL A 395 0.76 21.44 -4.81
CA VAL A 395 2.20 21.72 -4.68
C VAL A 395 2.86 20.52 -4.00
N HIS A 396 3.97 20.06 -4.58
CA HIS A 396 4.72 18.93 -4.06
C HIS A 396 6.12 19.35 -3.63
N PHE A 397 6.61 18.72 -2.56
CA PHE A 397 7.99 18.82 -2.14
C PHE A 397 8.92 18.22 -3.22
N LYS A 398 10.06 18.83 -3.44
CA LYS A 398 11.11 18.34 -4.35
C LYS A 398 12.46 18.41 -3.63
N LEU A 399 13.27 17.35 -3.75
CA LEU A 399 14.67 17.33 -3.33
C LEU A 399 15.50 18.32 -4.12
#